data_f1ba16a6259170f053ba12199c1baf1e
#
_entry.id   f1ba16a6259170f053ba12199c1baf1e
#
_cell.length_a   1.000
_cell.length_b   1.000
_cell.length_c   1.000
_cell.angle_alpha   90.00
_cell.angle_beta   90.00
_cell.angle_gamma   90.00
#
_symmetry.space_group_name_H-M   'P 1'
#
loop_
_entity.id
_entity.type
_entity.pdbx_description
1 polymer ?
#
loop_
_entity_poly.entity_id
_entity_poly.type
_entity_poly.pdbx_seq_one_letter_code
_entity_poly.pdbx_strand_id
1 'polypeptide(L)'
;MTGGLKSKTMKKDRSLSVAARVLEIEADAIKTLIKRLDRNFSGAIELILGTTGKVVVTGMGKSGIICQKIASTLASTGTPSFFLHPAEGMHGDLGMIMRNDILLAVSNSGSTDELIRIIPAIKRLGLKMIAMTGKNNSPLAKYADVTLDVGVEEEACPLGLAPTASTTATLAMGDALAVALLERRGFKAEDFAALHPAGNLGLQLMKVKDLMHTGDALPCVARGATMMEAIMEMTAKRMGVTGVFKPAPACLKRGGARPPIETFPRLRHSPDRDIRGQAWAGLGRLVGVIT
;
A
#
# COMPACT_ATOMS: atom_id res chain seq x y z
N MET A 1 -50.60 8.36 49.31
CA MET A 1 -49.33 9.03 49.02
C MET A 1 -48.77 8.42 47.73
N THR A 2 -49.04 9.07 46.62
CA THR A 2 -48.61 8.62 45.29
C THR A 2 -47.41 9.48 44.91
N GLY A 3 -46.21 8.89 45.08
CA GLY A 3 -44.96 9.51 44.67
C GLY A 3 -44.77 9.43 43.16
N GLY A 4 -44.93 10.57 42.49
CA GLY A 4 -44.69 10.68 41.05
C GLY A 4 -43.23 10.45 40.67
N LEU A 5 -42.95 9.41 39.90
CA LEU A 5 -41.67 9.24 39.20
C LEU A 5 -41.52 10.39 38.19
N LYS A 6 -40.71 11.41 38.51
CA LYS A 6 -40.26 12.38 37.54
C LYS A 6 -39.37 11.66 36.54
N SER A 7 -39.84 11.54 35.29
CA SER A 7 -39.07 11.16 34.12
C SER A 7 -37.83 12.07 34.01
N LYS A 8 -36.63 11.55 34.28
CA LYS A 8 -35.36 12.14 33.93
C LYS A 8 -35.25 12.08 32.40
N THR A 9 -35.65 13.13 31.70
CA THR A 9 -35.27 13.35 30.32
C THR A 9 -33.74 13.28 30.23
N MET A 10 -33.22 12.20 29.63
CA MET A 10 -31.79 12.07 29.32
C MET A 10 -31.37 13.29 28.50
N LYS A 11 -30.60 14.21 29.07
CA LYS A 11 -29.90 15.24 28.31
C LYS A 11 -29.15 14.52 27.19
N LYS A 12 -29.55 14.75 25.92
CA LYS A 12 -28.88 14.23 24.74
C LYS A 12 -27.40 14.57 24.90
N ASP A 13 -26.54 13.57 24.86
CA ASP A 13 -25.09 13.76 25.07
C ASP A 13 -24.58 14.75 24.03
N ARG A 14 -24.14 15.91 24.51
CA ARG A 14 -23.66 16.99 23.65
C ARG A 14 -22.46 16.54 22.78
N SER A 15 -21.65 15.62 23.30
CA SER A 15 -20.48 15.09 22.59
C SER A 15 -20.90 14.29 21.36
N LEU A 16 -21.95 13.47 21.45
CA LEU A 16 -22.47 12.70 20.32
C LEU A 16 -23.03 13.62 19.22
N SER A 17 -23.72 14.69 19.60
CA SER A 17 -24.25 15.63 18.61
C SER A 17 -23.14 16.44 17.90
N VAL A 18 -22.07 16.78 18.63
CA VAL A 18 -20.89 17.42 18.05
C VAL A 18 -20.16 16.46 17.09
N ALA A 19 -19.95 15.21 17.52
CA ALA A 19 -19.28 14.21 16.69
C ALA A 19 -20.07 13.95 15.39
N ALA A 20 -21.39 13.79 15.46
CA ALA A 20 -22.23 13.61 14.28
C ALA A 20 -22.09 14.78 13.30
N ARG A 21 -22.16 16.03 13.81
CA ARG A 21 -21.97 17.21 12.96
C ARG A 21 -20.61 17.27 12.29
N VAL A 22 -19.53 16.92 13.00
CA VAL A 22 -18.17 16.87 12.42
C VAL A 22 -18.14 15.90 11.26
N LEU A 23 -18.64 14.68 11.47
CA LEU A 23 -18.66 13.63 10.44
C LEU A 23 -19.53 14.03 9.23
N GLU A 24 -20.66 14.72 9.45
CA GLU A 24 -21.50 15.23 8.37
C GLU A 24 -20.79 16.28 7.53
N ILE A 25 -20.13 17.27 8.15
CA ILE A 25 -19.36 18.32 7.45
C ILE A 25 -18.24 17.69 6.61
N GLU A 26 -17.49 16.75 7.17
CA GLU A 26 -16.41 16.07 6.45
C GLU A 26 -16.94 15.19 5.30
N ALA A 27 -18.06 14.49 5.50
CA ALA A 27 -18.69 13.70 4.45
C ALA A 27 -19.19 14.58 3.30
N ASP A 28 -19.76 15.75 3.60
CA ASP A 28 -20.24 16.69 2.58
C ASP A 28 -19.08 17.36 1.84
N ALA A 29 -17.95 17.62 2.50
CA ALA A 29 -16.72 18.05 1.85
C ALA A 29 -16.27 17.03 0.80
N ILE A 30 -16.25 15.72 1.12
CA ILE A 30 -15.92 14.66 0.16
C ILE A 30 -16.94 14.60 -0.99
N LYS A 31 -18.24 14.65 -0.72
CA LYS A 31 -19.28 14.66 -1.77
C LYS A 31 -19.11 15.84 -2.73
N THR A 32 -18.68 16.98 -2.22
CA THR A 32 -18.42 18.18 -3.02
C THR A 32 -17.23 17.98 -3.97
N LEU A 33 -16.19 17.23 -3.58
CA LEU A 33 -15.07 16.88 -4.47
C LEU A 33 -15.56 16.16 -5.73
N ILE A 34 -16.54 15.25 -5.62
CA ILE A 34 -17.08 14.52 -6.79
C ILE A 34 -17.57 15.49 -7.86
N LYS A 35 -18.22 16.58 -7.45
CA LYS A 35 -18.74 17.60 -8.37
C LYS A 35 -17.63 18.47 -8.99
N ARG A 36 -16.44 18.46 -8.41
CA ARG A 36 -15.26 19.22 -8.87
C ARG A 36 -14.28 18.40 -9.70
N LEU A 37 -14.52 17.08 -9.83
CA LEU A 37 -13.73 16.24 -10.72
C LEU A 37 -13.96 16.69 -12.16
N ASP A 38 -12.87 17.10 -12.79
CA ASP A 38 -12.86 17.65 -14.15
C ASP A 38 -11.66 17.14 -14.95
N ARG A 39 -11.41 17.76 -16.10
CA ARG A 39 -10.24 17.47 -16.97
C ARG A 39 -8.89 17.64 -16.25
N ASN A 40 -8.81 18.43 -15.17
CA ASN A 40 -7.56 18.61 -14.43
C ASN A 40 -7.21 17.33 -13.66
N PHE A 41 -8.21 16.62 -13.14
CA PHE A 41 -7.94 15.32 -12.52
C PHE A 41 -7.35 14.32 -13.53
N SER A 42 -7.95 14.21 -14.72
CA SER A 42 -7.40 13.37 -15.80
C SER A 42 -6.02 13.86 -16.22
N GLY A 43 -5.81 15.18 -16.31
CA GLY A 43 -4.51 15.77 -16.62
C GLY A 43 -3.44 15.43 -15.60
N ALA A 44 -3.77 15.41 -14.31
CA ALA A 44 -2.84 14.98 -13.25
C ALA A 44 -2.45 13.50 -13.42
N ILE A 45 -3.43 12.63 -13.73
CA ILE A 45 -3.17 11.21 -14.01
C ILE A 45 -2.20 11.06 -15.19
N GLU A 46 -2.47 11.74 -16.32
CA GLU A 46 -1.62 11.66 -17.51
C GLU A 46 -0.20 12.19 -17.25
N LEU A 47 -0.06 13.28 -16.49
CA LEU A 47 1.26 13.79 -16.12
C LEU A 47 2.05 12.76 -15.30
N ILE A 48 1.42 12.11 -14.33
CA ILE A 48 2.08 11.10 -13.48
C ILE A 48 2.40 9.83 -14.29
N LEU A 49 1.52 9.38 -15.16
CA LEU A 49 1.78 8.21 -16.01
C LEU A 49 2.87 8.47 -17.05
N GLY A 50 2.98 9.71 -17.52
CA GLY A 50 3.98 10.11 -18.51
C GLY A 50 5.39 10.32 -17.94
N THR A 51 5.56 10.34 -16.61
CA THR A 51 6.89 10.48 -16.00
C THR A 51 7.59 9.14 -15.82
N THR A 52 8.91 9.12 -16.00
CA THR A 52 9.77 7.99 -15.66
C THR A 52 10.38 8.11 -14.25
N GLY A 53 10.14 9.22 -13.59
CA GLY A 53 10.60 9.50 -12.24
C GLY A 53 9.58 9.16 -11.17
N LYS A 54 9.73 9.82 -10.03
CA LYS A 54 8.89 9.64 -8.84
C LYS A 54 7.93 10.80 -8.68
N VAL A 55 6.86 10.59 -7.91
CA VAL A 55 6.00 11.67 -7.42
C VAL A 55 6.59 12.18 -6.10
N VAL A 56 7.11 13.39 -6.12
CA VAL A 56 7.59 14.11 -4.92
C VAL A 56 6.39 14.82 -4.31
N VAL A 57 5.93 14.36 -3.16
CA VAL A 57 4.78 14.95 -2.47
C VAL A 57 5.27 15.90 -1.39
N THR A 58 4.76 17.14 -1.36
CA THR A 58 5.23 18.16 -0.42
C THR A 58 4.11 19.01 0.13
N GLY A 59 4.23 19.43 1.39
CA GLY A 59 3.27 20.25 2.11
C GLY A 59 3.75 20.53 3.53
N MET A 60 3.17 21.53 4.18
CA MET A 60 3.60 22.02 5.49
C MET A 60 2.57 21.69 6.58
N GLY A 61 3.02 21.45 7.80
CA GLY A 61 2.18 21.25 8.98
C GLY A 61 1.21 20.07 8.81
N LYS A 62 -0.10 20.27 9.06
CA LYS A 62 -1.11 19.21 8.90
C LYS A 62 -1.23 18.73 7.45
N SER A 63 -1.10 19.64 6.48
CA SER A 63 -1.03 19.24 5.06
C SER A 63 0.19 18.35 4.79
N GLY A 64 1.32 18.59 5.45
CA GLY A 64 2.52 17.75 5.35
C GLY A 64 2.27 16.30 5.84
N ILE A 65 1.53 16.15 6.94
CA ILE A 65 1.14 14.81 7.46
C ILE A 65 0.26 14.08 6.44
N ILE A 66 -0.69 14.78 5.83
CA ILE A 66 -1.52 14.22 4.76
C ILE A 66 -0.67 13.87 3.54
N CYS A 67 0.31 14.70 3.18
CA CYS A 67 1.26 14.41 2.09
C CYS A 67 2.07 13.15 2.33
N GLN A 68 2.52 12.90 3.56
CA GLN A 68 3.21 11.66 3.93
C GLN A 68 2.33 10.43 3.68
N LYS A 69 1.04 10.50 4.08
CA LYS A 69 0.07 9.42 3.82
C LYS A 69 -0.16 9.25 2.32
N ILE A 70 -0.34 10.32 1.56
CA ILE A 70 -0.54 10.24 0.10
C ILE A 70 0.69 9.61 -0.57
N ALA A 71 1.90 10.04 -0.22
CA ALA A 71 3.14 9.46 -0.74
C ALA A 71 3.24 7.95 -0.44
N SER A 72 2.95 7.57 0.81
CA SER A 72 2.93 6.15 1.21
C SER A 72 1.91 5.35 0.42
N THR A 73 0.70 5.89 0.21
CA THR A 73 -0.35 5.21 -0.56
C THR A 73 0.05 5.05 -2.03
N LEU A 74 0.56 6.10 -2.68
CA LEU A 74 1.06 6.04 -4.05
C LEU A 74 2.16 4.97 -4.19
N ALA A 75 3.15 4.95 -3.29
CA ALA A 75 4.24 3.98 -3.31
C ALA A 75 3.72 2.55 -3.16
N SER A 76 2.80 2.31 -2.23
CA SER A 76 2.22 0.99 -1.96
C SER A 76 1.26 0.51 -3.05
N THR A 77 0.81 1.39 -3.93
CA THR A 77 -0.09 1.09 -5.05
C THR A 77 0.60 1.17 -6.42
N GLY A 78 1.94 1.07 -6.44
CA GLY A 78 2.71 0.94 -7.68
C GLY A 78 3.11 2.25 -8.35
N THR A 79 2.94 3.39 -7.69
CA THR A 79 3.45 4.68 -8.17
C THR A 79 4.61 5.12 -7.26
N PRO A 80 5.87 5.05 -7.72
CA PRO A 80 7.02 5.45 -6.90
C PRO A 80 6.88 6.89 -6.41
N SER A 81 6.98 7.10 -5.10
CA SER A 81 6.78 8.41 -4.49
C SER A 81 7.49 8.53 -3.15
N PHE A 82 7.75 9.76 -2.74
CA PHE A 82 8.23 10.08 -1.40
C PHE A 82 7.76 11.47 -0.97
N PHE A 83 7.78 11.70 0.34
CA PHE A 83 7.46 13.00 0.92
C PHE A 83 8.73 13.83 1.08
N LEU A 84 8.68 15.10 0.66
CA LEU A 84 9.71 16.11 0.87
C LEU A 84 9.15 17.20 1.77
N HIS A 85 9.77 17.41 2.94
CA HIS A 85 9.41 18.52 3.80
C HIS A 85 9.93 19.85 3.21
N PRO A 86 9.08 20.88 3.02
CA PRO A 86 9.50 22.12 2.36
C PRO A 86 10.67 22.83 3.07
N ALA A 87 10.70 22.82 4.41
CA ALA A 87 11.79 23.43 5.17
C ALA A 87 13.12 22.71 4.95
N GLU A 88 13.13 21.36 4.97
CA GLU A 88 14.33 20.56 4.70
C GLU A 88 14.78 20.73 3.24
N GLY A 89 13.82 20.90 2.32
CA GLY A 89 14.11 21.27 0.94
C GLY A 89 14.96 22.53 0.81
N MET A 90 14.73 23.54 1.63
CA MET A 90 15.55 24.76 1.66
C MET A 90 16.97 24.53 2.20
N HIS A 91 17.19 23.45 2.92
CA HIS A 91 18.47 23.12 3.58
C HIS A 91 19.26 21.99 2.90
N GLY A 92 18.84 21.56 1.70
CA GLY A 92 19.61 20.62 0.88
C GLY A 92 18.83 19.43 0.33
N ASP A 93 17.70 19.07 0.90
CA ASP A 93 16.92 17.90 0.49
C ASP A 93 16.34 18.02 -0.93
N LEU A 94 16.38 19.22 -1.54
CA LEU A 94 16.13 19.35 -2.99
C LEU A 94 17.08 18.50 -3.83
N GLY A 95 18.24 18.10 -3.29
CA GLY A 95 19.15 17.15 -3.93
C GLY A 95 18.58 15.74 -4.14
N MET A 96 17.46 15.39 -3.47
CA MET A 96 16.75 14.12 -3.68
C MET A 96 15.90 14.11 -4.96
N ILE A 97 15.64 15.29 -5.53
CA ILE A 97 14.77 15.47 -6.70
C ILE A 97 15.56 15.28 -7.99
N MET A 98 15.02 14.50 -8.91
CA MET A 98 15.56 14.29 -10.25
C MET A 98 14.74 15.05 -11.31
N ARG A 99 15.36 15.34 -12.46
CA ARG A 99 14.72 16.11 -13.53
C ARG A 99 13.48 15.47 -14.14
N ASN A 100 13.34 14.17 -14.02
CA ASN A 100 12.20 13.39 -14.49
C ASN A 100 11.16 13.10 -13.39
N ASP A 101 11.31 13.68 -12.20
CA ASP A 101 10.28 13.60 -11.17
C ASP A 101 9.14 14.58 -11.45
N ILE A 102 8.03 14.39 -10.76
CA ILE A 102 6.88 15.28 -10.76
C ILE A 102 6.58 15.75 -9.35
N LEU A 103 6.25 17.02 -9.18
CA LEU A 103 5.90 17.58 -7.89
C LEU A 103 4.40 17.55 -7.67
N LEU A 104 3.95 16.99 -6.54
CA LEU A 104 2.60 17.12 -6.00
C LEU A 104 2.65 18.02 -4.76
N ALA A 105 2.31 19.28 -4.91
CA ALA A 105 2.39 20.29 -3.86
C ALA A 105 1.01 20.54 -3.25
N VAL A 106 0.91 20.48 -1.92
CA VAL A 106 -0.35 20.56 -1.17
C VAL A 106 -0.35 21.73 -0.21
N SER A 107 -1.31 22.64 -0.38
CA SER A 107 -1.55 23.75 0.55
C SER A 107 -3.00 24.22 0.42
N ASN A 108 -3.79 24.14 1.49
CA ASN A 108 -5.18 24.59 1.47
C ASN A 108 -5.28 26.08 1.11
N SER A 109 -4.46 26.94 1.70
CA SER A 109 -4.43 28.39 1.36
C SER A 109 -3.76 28.67 0.01
N GLY A 110 -2.89 27.75 -0.46
CA GLY A 110 -2.04 27.91 -1.63
C GLY A 110 -1.00 29.03 -1.53
N SER A 111 -0.72 29.52 -0.31
CA SER A 111 0.20 30.64 -0.04
C SER A 111 1.13 30.38 1.14
N THR A 112 1.40 29.11 1.45
CA THR A 112 2.34 28.71 2.50
C THR A 112 3.76 29.14 2.10
N ASP A 113 4.40 30.00 2.85
CA ASP A 113 5.66 30.66 2.51
C ASP A 113 6.77 29.64 2.21
N GLU A 114 6.98 28.66 3.07
CA GLU A 114 8.03 27.65 2.93
C GLU A 114 7.85 26.87 1.63
N LEU A 115 6.61 26.56 1.28
CA LEU A 115 6.30 25.84 0.04
C LEU A 115 6.56 26.73 -1.19
N ILE A 116 6.12 27.99 -1.15
CA ILE A 116 6.30 28.93 -2.28
C ILE A 116 7.79 29.21 -2.52
N ARG A 117 8.60 29.28 -1.45
CA ARG A 117 10.05 29.56 -1.56
C ARG A 117 10.84 28.49 -2.30
N ILE A 118 10.45 27.22 -2.19
CA ILE A 118 11.17 26.12 -2.88
C ILE A 118 10.77 25.96 -4.36
N ILE A 119 9.58 26.43 -4.75
CA ILE A 119 9.05 26.24 -6.11
C ILE A 119 9.97 26.77 -7.20
N PRO A 120 10.56 27.99 -7.11
CA PRO A 120 11.47 28.47 -8.14
C PRO A 120 12.68 27.57 -8.38
N ALA A 121 13.21 26.95 -7.33
CA ALA A 121 14.30 25.98 -7.46
C ALA A 121 13.84 24.71 -8.19
N ILE A 122 12.68 24.22 -7.84
CA ILE A 122 12.07 23.02 -8.48
C ILE A 122 11.74 23.30 -9.95
N LYS A 123 11.20 24.48 -10.28
CA LYS A 123 10.93 24.87 -11.67
C LYS A 123 12.21 25.01 -12.50
N ARG A 124 13.34 25.44 -11.91
CA ARG A 124 14.64 25.44 -12.62
C ARG A 124 15.15 24.04 -12.95
N LEU A 125 14.76 23.03 -12.17
CA LEU A 125 15.04 21.63 -12.51
C LEU A 125 14.17 21.10 -13.66
N GLY A 126 13.14 21.86 -14.07
CA GLY A 126 12.24 21.52 -15.18
C GLY A 126 11.07 20.60 -14.80
N LEU A 127 10.79 20.40 -13.50
CA LEU A 127 9.71 19.52 -13.06
C LEU A 127 8.33 20.06 -13.46
N LYS A 128 7.48 19.15 -13.87
CA LYS A 128 6.03 19.38 -13.92
C LYS A 128 5.46 19.39 -12.52
N MET A 129 4.41 20.15 -12.32
CA MET A 129 3.86 20.39 -10.98
C MET A 129 2.35 20.27 -10.99
N ILE A 130 1.84 19.46 -10.04
CA ILE A 130 0.43 19.37 -9.68
C ILE A 130 0.24 20.10 -8.35
N ALA A 131 -0.71 21.01 -8.27
CA ALA A 131 -1.13 21.65 -7.02
C ALA A 131 -2.42 21.04 -6.52
N MET A 132 -2.48 20.68 -5.23
CA MET A 132 -3.73 20.47 -4.50
C MET A 132 -3.96 21.66 -3.58
N THR A 133 -5.00 22.45 -3.85
CA THR A 133 -5.26 23.66 -3.08
C THR A 133 -6.76 23.94 -2.99
N GLY A 134 -7.18 24.61 -1.90
CA GLY A 134 -8.55 25.12 -1.75
C GLY A 134 -8.77 26.46 -2.44
N LYS A 135 -7.75 27.04 -3.07
CA LYS A 135 -7.83 28.36 -3.72
C LYS A 135 -7.19 28.35 -5.10
N ASN A 136 -8.01 28.22 -6.13
CA ASN A 136 -7.57 28.10 -7.53
C ASN A 136 -6.81 29.35 -8.07
N ASN A 137 -6.94 30.51 -7.42
CA ASN A 137 -6.22 31.74 -7.76
C ASN A 137 -4.98 32.01 -6.87
N SER A 138 -4.57 31.02 -6.08
CA SER A 138 -3.44 31.16 -5.17
C SER A 138 -2.09 31.21 -5.89
N PRO A 139 -1.03 31.70 -5.23
CA PRO A 139 0.33 31.63 -5.76
C PRO A 139 0.75 30.19 -6.16
N LEU A 140 0.40 29.18 -5.36
CA LEU A 140 0.68 27.77 -5.65
C LEU A 140 0.06 27.32 -6.97
N ALA A 141 -1.24 27.65 -7.18
CA ALA A 141 -1.97 27.30 -8.39
C ALA A 141 -1.37 27.95 -9.65
N LYS A 142 -0.84 29.18 -9.52
CA LYS A 142 -0.19 29.87 -10.66
C LYS A 142 1.12 29.22 -11.11
N TYR A 143 1.81 28.50 -10.25
CA TYR A 143 3.03 27.76 -10.61
C TYR A 143 2.73 26.37 -11.17
N ALA A 144 1.53 25.85 -10.96
CA ALA A 144 1.17 24.49 -11.31
C ALA A 144 0.88 24.33 -12.80
N ASP A 145 1.24 23.19 -13.36
CA ASP A 145 0.79 22.77 -14.71
C ASP A 145 -0.65 22.25 -14.65
N VAL A 146 -1.05 21.68 -13.50
CA VAL A 146 -2.41 21.20 -13.22
C VAL A 146 -2.78 21.55 -11.78
N THR A 147 -4.01 22.01 -11.54
CA THR A 147 -4.54 22.29 -10.20
C THR A 147 -5.74 21.41 -9.90
N LEU A 148 -5.69 20.72 -8.75
CA LEU A 148 -6.79 19.94 -8.18
C LEU A 148 -7.43 20.77 -7.06
N ASP A 149 -8.70 21.10 -7.22
CA ASP A 149 -9.45 21.85 -6.24
C ASP A 149 -9.90 20.94 -5.09
N VAL A 150 -9.31 21.16 -3.90
CA VAL A 150 -9.67 20.48 -2.65
C VAL A 150 -10.29 21.43 -1.63
N GLY A 151 -10.82 22.57 -2.08
CA GLY A 151 -11.48 23.55 -1.23
C GLY A 151 -12.67 22.95 -0.50
N VAL A 152 -12.92 23.46 0.70
CA VAL A 152 -14.10 23.12 1.51
C VAL A 152 -14.87 24.39 1.84
N GLU A 153 -16.16 24.28 2.10
CA GLU A 153 -17.01 25.42 2.46
C GLU A 153 -16.71 25.89 3.88
N GLU A 154 -16.52 24.92 4.81
CA GLU A 154 -16.21 25.20 6.21
C GLU A 154 -15.31 24.10 6.80
N GLU A 155 -14.64 24.43 7.89
CA GLU A 155 -14.00 23.44 8.75
C GLU A 155 -15.00 22.97 9.82
N ALA A 156 -14.94 21.67 10.19
CA ALA A 156 -15.81 21.13 11.23
C ALA A 156 -15.46 21.66 12.65
N CYS A 157 -14.29 22.31 12.79
CA CYS A 157 -13.91 22.99 14.02
C CYS A 157 -14.78 24.21 14.26
N PRO A 158 -15.47 24.34 15.42
CA PRO A 158 -16.33 25.49 15.72
C PRO A 158 -15.62 26.86 15.70
N LEU A 159 -14.30 26.86 15.86
CA LEU A 159 -13.47 28.05 15.78
C LEU A 159 -13.00 28.39 14.35
N GLY A 160 -13.23 27.47 13.39
CA GLY A 160 -12.74 27.60 12.02
C GLY A 160 -11.20 27.57 11.88
N LEU A 161 -10.46 27.22 12.95
CA LEU A 161 -8.99 27.30 13.00
C LEU A 161 -8.30 25.96 12.77
N ALA A 162 -8.87 24.87 13.27
CA ALA A 162 -8.27 23.55 13.12
C ALA A 162 -8.67 22.94 11.77
N PRO A 163 -7.72 22.60 10.88
CA PRO A 163 -8.01 21.87 9.66
C PRO A 163 -8.61 20.49 9.99
N THR A 164 -9.78 20.23 9.46
CA THR A 164 -10.57 19.00 9.62
C THR A 164 -11.11 18.58 8.25
N ALA A 165 -12.20 19.21 7.79
CA ALA A 165 -12.79 18.95 6.48
C ALA A 165 -11.80 19.15 5.34
N SER A 166 -10.96 20.19 5.39
CA SER A 166 -9.93 20.44 4.37
C SER A 166 -8.87 19.34 4.32
N THR A 167 -8.45 18.78 5.45
CA THR A 167 -7.49 17.68 5.49
C THR A 167 -8.12 16.38 5.02
N THR A 168 -9.37 16.12 5.38
CA THR A 168 -10.16 14.96 4.94
C THR A 168 -10.39 15.00 3.42
N ALA A 169 -10.78 16.14 2.88
CA ALA A 169 -10.94 16.34 1.44
C ALA A 169 -9.64 16.13 0.66
N THR A 170 -8.53 16.69 1.17
CA THR A 170 -7.19 16.52 0.57
C THR A 170 -6.77 15.05 0.55
N LEU A 171 -6.99 14.34 1.65
CA LEU A 171 -6.70 12.92 1.78
C LEU A 171 -7.52 12.09 0.78
N ALA A 172 -8.84 12.35 0.70
CA ALA A 172 -9.73 11.65 -0.21
C ALA A 172 -9.34 11.87 -1.69
N MET A 173 -8.95 13.10 -2.07
CA MET A 173 -8.43 13.39 -3.41
C MET A 173 -7.12 12.65 -3.69
N GLY A 174 -6.23 12.58 -2.72
CA GLY A 174 -4.97 11.80 -2.82
C GLY A 174 -5.22 10.31 -3.01
N ASP A 175 -6.18 9.74 -2.30
CA ASP A 175 -6.57 8.34 -2.45
C ASP A 175 -7.24 8.07 -3.81
N ALA A 176 -8.10 8.98 -4.27
CA ALA A 176 -8.70 8.89 -5.60
C ALA A 176 -7.61 8.90 -6.70
N LEU A 177 -6.59 9.76 -6.55
CA LEU A 177 -5.45 9.82 -7.45
C LEU A 177 -4.65 8.50 -7.46
N ALA A 178 -4.35 7.97 -6.28
CA ALA A 178 -3.59 6.73 -6.13
C ALA A 178 -4.33 5.52 -6.72
N VAL A 179 -5.65 5.41 -6.47
CA VAL A 179 -6.46 4.30 -6.99
C VAL A 179 -6.64 4.40 -8.51
N ALA A 180 -6.87 5.61 -9.04
CA ALA A 180 -6.97 5.80 -10.49
C ALA A 180 -5.64 5.46 -11.21
N LEU A 181 -4.49 5.79 -10.62
CA LEU A 181 -3.17 5.40 -11.12
C LEU A 181 -2.95 3.89 -11.05
N LEU A 182 -3.36 3.25 -9.94
CA LEU A 182 -3.30 1.80 -9.76
C LEU A 182 -4.04 1.08 -10.89
N GLU A 183 -5.29 1.49 -11.19
CA GLU A 183 -6.09 0.92 -12.28
C GLU A 183 -5.45 1.15 -13.65
N ARG A 184 -5.01 2.38 -13.93
CA ARG A 184 -4.38 2.74 -15.20
C ARG A 184 -3.04 2.02 -15.44
N ARG A 185 -2.31 1.68 -14.38
CA ARG A 185 -1.07 0.86 -14.44
C ARG A 185 -1.35 -0.63 -14.56
N GLY A 186 -2.57 -1.09 -14.36
CA GLY A 186 -2.92 -2.50 -14.30
C GLY A 186 -2.26 -3.23 -13.11
N PHE A 187 -2.05 -2.52 -11.99
CA PHE A 187 -1.41 -3.04 -10.78
C PHE A 187 -2.28 -4.15 -10.16
N LYS A 188 -1.68 -5.29 -9.88
CA LYS A 188 -2.36 -6.51 -9.45
C LYS A 188 -2.09 -6.85 -7.99
N ALA A 189 -2.88 -7.80 -7.46
CA ALA A 189 -2.69 -8.29 -6.10
C ALA A 189 -1.29 -8.89 -5.86
N GLU A 190 -0.71 -9.52 -6.89
CA GLU A 190 0.64 -10.06 -6.83
C GLU A 190 1.71 -8.96 -6.68
N ASP A 191 1.51 -7.82 -7.35
CA ASP A 191 2.40 -6.66 -7.24
C ASP A 191 2.30 -6.05 -5.84
N PHE A 192 1.08 -6.01 -5.28
CA PHE A 192 0.86 -5.55 -3.90
C PHE A 192 1.56 -6.45 -2.89
N ALA A 193 1.47 -7.78 -3.05
CA ALA A 193 2.16 -8.74 -2.20
C ALA A 193 3.68 -8.57 -2.23
N ALA A 194 4.25 -8.30 -3.40
CA ALA A 194 5.70 -8.07 -3.56
C ALA A 194 6.17 -6.82 -2.80
N LEU A 195 5.32 -5.79 -2.68
CA LEU A 195 5.63 -4.57 -1.93
C LEU A 195 5.36 -4.69 -0.41
N HIS A 196 4.63 -5.73 0.04
CA HIS A 196 4.25 -5.92 1.44
C HIS A 196 4.64 -7.32 1.97
N PRO A 197 5.93 -7.71 1.95
CA PRO A 197 6.35 -9.09 2.21
C PRO A 197 6.08 -9.57 3.64
N ALA A 198 5.96 -8.66 4.62
CA ALA A 198 5.79 -8.99 6.04
C ALA A 198 4.35 -8.80 6.56
N GLY A 199 3.42 -8.30 5.74
CA GLY A 199 2.03 -8.06 6.16
C GLY A 199 1.16 -9.32 6.07
N ASN A 200 0.13 -9.43 6.93
CA ASN A 200 -0.86 -10.52 6.84
C ASN A 200 -1.46 -10.66 5.43
N LEU A 201 -1.69 -9.54 4.75
CA LEU A 201 -2.20 -9.54 3.38
C LEU A 201 -1.14 -10.06 2.39
N GLY A 202 0.14 -9.71 2.57
CA GLY A 202 1.25 -10.27 1.79
C GLY A 202 1.32 -11.78 1.94
N LEU A 203 1.24 -12.28 3.17
CA LEU A 203 1.23 -13.74 3.45
C LEU A 203 0.03 -14.46 2.83
N GLN A 204 -1.18 -13.85 2.81
CA GLN A 204 -2.36 -14.43 2.19
C GLN A 204 -2.26 -14.50 0.65
N LEU A 205 -1.51 -13.60 0.03
CA LEU A 205 -1.30 -13.54 -1.42
C LEU A 205 -0.07 -14.31 -1.89
N MET A 206 0.79 -14.78 -0.97
CA MET A 206 1.95 -15.61 -1.30
C MET A 206 1.50 -16.96 -1.86
N LYS A 207 2.11 -17.37 -2.94
CA LYS A 207 1.90 -18.71 -3.53
C LYS A 207 2.79 -19.71 -2.81
N VAL A 208 2.36 -20.95 -2.73
CA VAL A 208 3.15 -22.05 -2.14
C VAL A 208 4.58 -22.09 -2.73
N LYS A 209 4.71 -21.86 -4.04
CA LYS A 209 6.01 -21.81 -4.73
C LYS A 209 6.99 -20.76 -4.18
N ASP A 210 6.50 -19.68 -3.57
CA ASP A 210 7.29 -18.56 -3.06
C ASP A 210 7.88 -18.87 -1.66
N LEU A 211 7.29 -19.89 -0.98
CA LEU A 211 7.68 -20.34 0.36
C LEU A 211 8.23 -21.76 0.39
N MET A 212 7.97 -22.55 -0.65
CA MET A 212 8.38 -23.95 -0.64
C MET A 212 9.89 -24.12 -0.74
N HIS A 213 10.41 -25.11 -0.04
CA HIS A 213 11.76 -25.57 -0.25
C HIS A 213 11.84 -26.42 -1.52
N THR A 214 12.94 -26.31 -2.27
CA THR A 214 13.14 -27.04 -3.53
C THR A 214 14.53 -27.67 -3.60
N GLY A 215 14.69 -28.64 -4.47
CA GLY A 215 15.99 -29.26 -4.74
C GLY A 215 16.65 -29.85 -3.48
N ASP A 216 17.92 -29.50 -3.26
CA ASP A 216 18.71 -30.03 -2.14
C ASP A 216 18.27 -29.54 -0.75
N ALA A 217 17.41 -28.54 -0.67
CA ALA A 217 16.84 -28.08 0.61
C ALA A 217 15.73 -29.01 1.13
N LEU A 218 15.19 -29.91 0.28
CA LEU A 218 14.17 -30.85 0.69
C LEU A 218 14.77 -32.04 1.41
N PRO A 219 14.25 -32.41 2.60
CA PRO A 219 14.62 -33.67 3.23
C PRO A 219 13.93 -34.84 2.50
N CYS A 220 14.73 -35.70 1.89
CA CYS A 220 14.26 -36.82 1.07
C CYS A 220 15.10 -38.10 1.34
N VAL A 221 14.41 -39.21 1.57
CA VAL A 221 15.04 -40.51 1.69
C VAL A 221 14.39 -41.53 0.77
N ALA A 222 15.16 -42.57 0.38
CA ALA A 222 14.65 -43.69 -0.37
C ALA A 222 13.81 -44.59 0.53
N ARG A 223 12.83 -45.35 -0.06
CA ARG A 223 11.98 -46.28 0.69
C ARG A 223 12.78 -47.36 1.46
N GLY A 224 13.95 -47.71 0.99
CA GLY A 224 14.83 -48.69 1.64
C GLY A 224 15.83 -48.07 2.64
N ALA A 225 15.77 -46.76 2.88
CA ALA A 225 16.65 -46.13 3.85
C ALA A 225 16.31 -46.54 5.28
N THR A 226 17.30 -46.53 6.15
CA THR A 226 17.12 -46.82 7.58
C THR A 226 16.48 -45.62 8.29
N MET A 227 15.86 -45.86 9.45
CA MET A 227 15.34 -44.77 10.31
C MET A 227 16.43 -43.78 10.72
N MET A 228 17.65 -44.25 10.94
CA MET A 228 18.79 -43.39 11.28
C MET A 228 19.11 -42.43 10.13
N GLU A 229 19.13 -42.88 8.89
CA GLU A 229 19.33 -42.02 7.71
C GLU A 229 18.18 -41.01 7.57
N ALA A 230 16.95 -41.39 7.84
CA ALA A 230 15.80 -40.48 7.83
C ALA A 230 15.92 -39.39 8.90
N ILE A 231 16.33 -39.76 10.12
CA ILE A 231 16.54 -38.80 11.21
C ILE A 231 17.69 -37.84 10.89
N MET A 232 18.79 -38.36 10.36
CA MET A 232 19.92 -37.52 9.95
C MET A 232 19.52 -36.49 8.87
N GLU A 233 18.74 -36.91 7.86
CA GLU A 233 18.27 -36.03 6.80
C GLU A 233 17.32 -34.95 7.35
N MET A 234 16.36 -35.33 8.21
CA MET A 234 15.48 -34.39 8.89
C MET A 234 16.21 -33.35 9.74
N THR A 235 17.23 -33.81 10.47
CA THR A 235 18.07 -32.99 11.34
C THR A 235 18.96 -32.05 10.54
N ALA A 236 19.62 -32.56 9.51
CA ALA A 236 20.47 -31.75 8.63
C ALA A 236 19.72 -30.63 7.92
N LYS A 237 18.48 -30.89 7.51
CA LYS A 237 17.61 -29.90 6.84
C LYS A 237 16.76 -29.07 7.82
N ARG A 238 16.78 -29.38 9.11
CA ARG A 238 16.06 -28.67 10.19
C ARG A 238 14.54 -28.52 9.96
N MET A 239 13.93 -29.46 9.23
CA MET A 239 12.50 -29.38 8.90
C MET A 239 11.62 -30.29 9.77
N GLY A 240 12.19 -31.20 10.55
CA GLY A 240 11.44 -32.13 11.39
C GLY A 240 10.52 -33.10 10.64
N VAL A 241 10.73 -33.24 9.31
CA VAL A 241 9.94 -34.07 8.40
C VAL A 241 10.81 -34.51 7.25
N THR A 242 10.62 -35.72 6.71
CA THR A 242 11.26 -36.15 5.47
C THR A 242 10.27 -36.88 4.56
N GLY A 243 10.39 -36.66 3.26
CA GLY A 243 9.63 -37.39 2.27
C GLY A 243 10.30 -38.72 1.95
N VAL A 244 9.52 -39.81 1.87
CA VAL A 244 9.98 -41.14 1.44
C VAL A 244 9.54 -41.33 -0.01
N PHE A 245 10.51 -41.56 -0.89
CA PHE A 245 10.30 -41.71 -2.32
C PHE A 245 10.64 -43.12 -2.80
N LYS A 246 9.86 -43.64 -3.77
CA LYS A 246 10.34 -44.72 -4.62
C LYS A 246 11.44 -44.16 -5.49
N PRO A 247 12.62 -44.78 -5.56
CA PRO A 247 13.68 -44.30 -6.43
C PRO A 247 13.19 -44.36 -7.89
N ALA A 248 13.02 -43.21 -8.52
CA ALA A 248 13.20 -43.16 -9.95
C ALA A 248 14.73 -43.21 -10.19
N PRO A 249 15.23 -43.91 -11.20
CA PRO A 249 16.66 -44.14 -11.39
C PRO A 249 17.55 -42.91 -11.48
N ALA A 250 16.94 -41.72 -11.65
CA ALA A 250 17.63 -40.44 -11.84
C ALA A 250 17.75 -39.55 -10.57
N CYS A 251 17.01 -39.83 -9.49
CA CYS A 251 16.91 -38.89 -8.34
C CYS A 251 18.00 -39.10 -7.27
N LEU A 252 18.78 -40.16 -7.31
CA LEU A 252 19.76 -40.52 -6.28
C LEU A 252 21.26 -40.44 -6.75
N LYS A 253 21.50 -39.95 -7.96
CA LYS A 253 22.88 -39.67 -8.38
C LYS A 253 23.32 -38.33 -7.78
N ARG A 254 24.24 -38.36 -6.82
CA ARG A 254 24.99 -37.19 -6.37
C ARG A 254 25.52 -36.44 -7.59
N GLY A 255 25.03 -35.19 -7.82
CA GLY A 255 25.55 -34.32 -8.87
C GLY A 255 24.64 -34.04 -10.08
N GLY A 256 23.44 -34.61 -10.17
CA GLY A 256 22.49 -34.29 -11.23
C GLY A 256 21.40 -33.29 -10.74
N ALA A 257 21.02 -32.34 -11.60
CA ALA A 257 19.92 -31.43 -11.31
C ALA A 257 18.64 -32.21 -10.92
N ARG A 258 18.23 -32.10 -9.66
CA ARG A 258 16.99 -32.71 -9.16
C ARG A 258 15.79 -31.90 -9.69
N PRO A 259 14.76 -32.54 -10.21
CA PRO A 259 13.54 -31.81 -10.57
C PRO A 259 12.92 -31.16 -9.31
N PRO A 260 12.26 -30.01 -9.43
CA PRO A 260 11.62 -29.35 -8.30
C PRO A 260 10.51 -30.23 -7.73
N ILE A 261 10.55 -30.47 -6.43
CA ILE A 261 9.50 -31.14 -5.67
C ILE A 261 8.76 -30.07 -4.89
N GLU A 262 7.47 -29.94 -5.16
CA GLU A 262 6.61 -29.01 -4.43
C GLU A 262 6.23 -29.63 -3.08
N THR A 263 6.64 -29.05 -1.97
CA THR A 263 6.25 -29.45 -0.60
C THR A 263 5.26 -28.47 -0.02
N PHE A 264 4.20 -29.00 0.56
CA PHE A 264 3.20 -28.18 1.26
C PHE A 264 3.59 -28.01 2.74
N PRO A 265 3.44 -26.80 3.32
CA PRO A 265 3.52 -26.62 4.76
C PRO A 265 2.34 -27.34 5.44
N ARG A 266 2.56 -27.80 6.68
CA ARG A 266 1.59 -28.56 7.50
C ARG A 266 0.14 -28.11 7.29
N LEU A 267 -0.64 -28.86 6.54
CA LEU A 267 -2.10 -28.80 6.59
C LEU A 267 -2.56 -29.62 7.81
N ARG A 268 -3.02 -28.95 8.85
CA ARG A 268 -3.81 -29.60 9.90
C ARG A 268 -5.06 -30.19 9.22
N HIS A 269 -5.27 -31.47 9.42
CA HIS A 269 -6.41 -32.29 9.03
C HIS A 269 -7.57 -31.60 8.32
N SER A 270 -7.70 -31.84 7.01
CA SER A 270 -8.97 -31.75 6.27
C SER A 270 -9.30 -33.14 5.69
N PRO A 271 -10.54 -33.63 5.80
CA PRO A 271 -10.90 -34.99 5.40
C PRO A 271 -11.23 -35.18 3.92
N ASP A 272 -10.85 -34.29 3.02
CA ASP A 272 -11.17 -34.41 1.60
C ASP A 272 -10.12 -35.20 0.81
N ARG A 273 -10.55 -36.39 0.32
CA ARG A 273 -9.74 -37.45 -0.28
C ARG A 273 -9.43 -37.29 -1.76
N ASP A 274 -9.73 -36.17 -2.43
CA ASP A 274 -9.81 -36.18 -3.90
C ASP A 274 -8.81 -35.29 -4.67
N ILE A 275 -7.73 -34.82 -4.05
CA ILE A 275 -6.69 -34.04 -4.76
C ILE A 275 -5.48 -34.89 -5.18
N ARG A 276 -5.62 -36.24 -5.25
CA ARG A 276 -4.51 -37.15 -5.48
C ARG A 276 -4.17 -37.43 -6.96
N GLY A 277 -4.86 -36.85 -7.91
CA GLY A 277 -4.90 -37.43 -9.28
C GLY A 277 -4.01 -36.82 -10.35
N GLN A 278 -3.60 -35.59 -10.32
CA GLN A 278 -3.14 -34.92 -11.55
C GLN A 278 -1.78 -34.20 -11.55
N ALA A 279 -1.07 -34.11 -10.44
CA ALA A 279 0.18 -33.30 -10.38
C ALA A 279 1.51 -34.09 -10.45
N TRP A 280 1.51 -35.40 -10.70
CA TRP A 280 2.68 -36.27 -10.45
C TRP A 280 3.23 -37.04 -11.65
N ALA A 281 2.94 -36.64 -12.85
CA ALA A 281 3.42 -37.33 -14.07
C ALA A 281 4.85 -36.88 -14.44
N GLY A 282 5.85 -37.31 -13.71
CA GLY A 282 7.27 -37.07 -14.06
C GLY A 282 8.25 -37.14 -12.89
N LEU A 283 7.76 -37.14 -11.67
CA LEU A 283 8.56 -37.21 -10.44
C LEU A 283 8.38 -38.57 -9.75
N GLY A 284 9.42 -39.08 -9.11
CA GLY A 284 9.32 -40.32 -8.33
C GLY A 284 8.12 -40.25 -7.37
N ARG A 285 7.35 -41.34 -7.26
CA ARG A 285 6.13 -41.38 -6.44
C ARG A 285 6.48 -41.24 -4.96
N LEU A 286 5.98 -40.17 -4.31
CA LEU A 286 6.01 -40.07 -2.84
C LEU A 286 5.20 -41.25 -2.28
N VAL A 287 5.79 -42.07 -1.43
CA VAL A 287 5.17 -43.27 -0.84
C VAL A 287 4.91 -43.13 0.65
N GLY A 288 5.44 -42.08 1.27
CA GLY A 288 5.20 -41.78 2.69
C GLY A 288 5.89 -40.51 3.15
N VAL A 289 5.54 -40.06 4.34
CA VAL A 289 6.18 -38.96 5.07
C VAL A 289 6.48 -39.44 6.48
N ILE A 290 7.67 -39.20 6.97
CA ILE A 290 8.10 -39.46 8.35
C ILE A 290 8.19 -38.09 9.06
N THR A 291 7.53 -37.94 10.21
CA THR A 291 7.57 -36.74 11.06
C THR A 291 8.29 -37.00 12.36
#